data_06d1cfa543c8e1716c65956db86c2368
#
_entry.id   06d1cfa543c8e1716c65956db86c2368
#
_cell.length_a   1.000
_cell.length_b   1.000
_cell.length_c   1.000
_cell.angle_alpha   90.00
_cell.angle_beta   90.00
_cell.angle_gamma   90.00
#
_symmetry.space_group_name_H-M   'P 1'
#
loop_
_entity.id
_entity.type
_entity.pdbx_description
1 polymer ?
#
loop_
_entity_poly.entity_id
_entity_poly.type
_entity_poly.pdbx_seq_one_letter_code
_entity_poly.pdbx_strand_id
1 'polypeptide(L)'
;MPQTSTLSSDAAMGQDAELPYSLEAEQTILGAVLKESSVLPVVLERIKPECFFMEQHRHLFQIIVRMFTSGEQADIITVLNAAMEEEIFDTSAEGHAYLGALVSMVPSISNIESYCNIVSEKYYIRSLAFAARGILQDIQTGEQNAQLLLDAAEQKIFEIRQGKDVQGLVKIGDAICEAYDRIGKISGPDKEKYLGARTGFTYLDTVTSGLNKSDLILIAARPGMGKTSFALNIATNVARRGDKQVAVFSLEMSREQLATRMLSTEALVDSNKLRSGFLTSEDWVRLAGSAGVLSGLPMYFDDTASITAQQIKAKLRRMKNVGLVVIDYLQLMGSTLRTDNRVLVISDITRQLKIMAKELDIPVILLSQLSRGPESRNDKRPMLSDLRESGS
;
A
#
# COMPACT_ATOMS: atom_id res chain seq x y z
N MET A 1 -28.77 45.16 -36.76
CA MET A 1 -29.33 43.99 -36.05
C MET A 1 -28.19 43.15 -35.50
N PRO A 2 -27.97 43.11 -34.21
CA PRO A 2 -27.03 42.15 -33.62
C PRO A 2 -27.86 41.05 -32.92
N GLN A 3 -27.56 39.82 -33.25
CA GLN A 3 -28.03 38.65 -32.52
C GLN A 3 -27.11 38.44 -31.33
N THR A 4 -27.65 38.60 -30.16
CA THR A 4 -27.04 38.27 -28.87
C THR A 4 -27.11 36.78 -28.64
N SER A 5 -25.98 36.18 -28.49
CA SER A 5 -25.77 34.79 -28.06
C SER A 5 -26.09 34.62 -26.57
N THR A 6 -27.17 33.97 -26.27
CA THR A 6 -27.45 33.38 -24.94
C THR A 6 -27.02 31.93 -24.97
N LEU A 7 -25.76 31.67 -24.61
CA LEU A 7 -25.23 30.34 -24.39
C LEU A 7 -24.19 30.44 -23.27
N SER A 8 -24.59 30.24 -22.01
CA SER A 8 -23.62 29.86 -20.95
C SER A 8 -24.20 29.61 -19.56
N SER A 9 -25.47 29.32 -19.36
CA SER A 9 -25.96 28.92 -18.02
C SER A 9 -26.47 27.49 -17.90
N ASP A 10 -26.73 26.80 -19.01
CA ASP A 10 -27.25 25.41 -18.95
C ASP A 10 -26.16 24.32 -18.92
N ALA A 11 -24.89 24.67 -19.11
CA ALA A 11 -23.79 23.68 -19.11
C ALA A 11 -23.33 23.25 -17.71
N ALA A 12 -23.68 23.99 -16.67
CA ALA A 12 -23.23 23.68 -15.30
C ALA A 12 -24.17 22.74 -14.52
N MET A 13 -25.46 22.66 -14.89
CA MET A 13 -26.43 21.78 -14.22
C MET A 13 -26.57 20.38 -14.84
N GLY A 14 -26.04 20.15 -16.04
CA GLY A 14 -26.17 18.87 -16.76
C GLY A 14 -25.13 17.80 -16.38
N GLN A 15 -24.08 18.14 -15.63
CA GLN A 15 -22.96 17.20 -15.39
C GLN A 15 -23.09 16.32 -14.15
N ASP A 16 -23.97 16.66 -13.20
CA ASP A 16 -24.21 15.82 -12.02
C ASP A 16 -25.24 14.71 -12.26
N ALA A 17 -26.03 14.79 -13.29
CA ALA A 17 -27.03 13.78 -13.67
C ALA A 17 -26.41 12.49 -14.26
N GLU A 18 -25.11 12.49 -14.64
CA GLU A 18 -24.41 11.35 -15.23
C GLU A 18 -23.63 10.49 -14.20
N LEU A 19 -23.61 10.87 -12.92
CA LEU A 19 -22.86 10.10 -11.92
C LEU A 19 -23.59 8.79 -11.56
N PRO A 20 -22.92 7.63 -11.58
CA PRO A 20 -23.58 6.36 -11.38
C PRO A 20 -24.03 6.16 -9.93
N TYR A 21 -25.30 5.77 -9.76
CA TYR A 21 -25.90 5.38 -8.49
C TYR A 21 -26.90 4.24 -8.69
N SER A 22 -27.39 3.65 -7.61
CA SER A 22 -28.47 2.65 -7.64
C SER A 22 -29.44 2.96 -6.50
N LEU A 23 -30.51 3.66 -6.84
CA LEU A 23 -31.57 4.04 -5.89
C LEU A 23 -32.17 2.81 -5.21
N GLU A 24 -32.49 1.76 -5.99
CA GLU A 24 -33.07 0.52 -5.50
C GLU A 24 -32.16 -0.19 -4.46
N ALA A 25 -30.84 -0.20 -4.71
CA ALA A 25 -29.90 -0.82 -3.77
C ALA A 25 -29.80 0.00 -2.47
N GLU A 26 -29.76 1.34 -2.55
CA GLU A 26 -29.75 2.21 -1.38
C GLU A 26 -31.01 2.04 -0.52
N GLN A 27 -32.18 2.06 -1.16
CA GLN A 27 -33.47 1.86 -0.50
C GLN A 27 -33.59 0.48 0.15
N THR A 28 -33.11 -0.55 -0.54
CA THR A 28 -33.10 -1.92 0.00
C THR A 28 -32.21 -2.06 1.23
N ILE A 29 -31.06 -1.40 1.26
CA ILE A 29 -30.16 -1.42 2.43
C ILE A 29 -30.82 -0.75 3.62
N LEU A 30 -31.35 0.47 3.45
CA LEU A 30 -32.04 1.20 4.51
C LEU A 30 -33.26 0.42 5.03
N GLY A 31 -34.07 -0.11 4.12
CA GLY A 31 -35.22 -0.92 4.46
C GLY A 31 -34.86 -2.20 5.21
N ALA A 32 -33.78 -2.89 4.82
CA ALA A 32 -33.29 -4.09 5.48
C ALA A 32 -32.85 -3.82 6.92
N VAL A 33 -32.13 -2.73 7.16
CA VAL A 33 -31.65 -2.33 8.49
C VAL A 33 -32.83 -1.93 9.38
N LEU A 34 -33.82 -1.20 8.85
CA LEU A 34 -35.04 -0.84 9.59
C LEU A 34 -35.91 -2.04 9.91
N LYS A 35 -35.92 -3.06 9.03
CA LYS A 35 -36.69 -4.30 9.22
C LYS A 35 -36.03 -5.24 10.23
N GLU A 36 -34.71 -5.32 10.20
CA GLU A 36 -33.93 -6.20 11.04
C GLU A 36 -32.58 -5.58 11.40
N SER A 37 -32.49 -4.99 12.58
CA SER A 37 -31.29 -4.28 13.05
C SER A 37 -30.05 -5.19 13.19
N SER A 38 -30.25 -6.52 13.22
CA SER A 38 -29.13 -7.50 13.30
C SER A 38 -28.23 -7.49 12.07
N VAL A 39 -28.69 -6.98 10.92
CA VAL A 39 -27.89 -6.86 9.69
C VAL A 39 -26.99 -5.62 9.66
N LEU A 40 -27.22 -4.66 10.53
CA LEU A 40 -26.47 -3.39 10.54
C LEU A 40 -24.95 -3.59 10.68
N PRO A 41 -24.42 -4.48 11.54
CA PRO A 41 -22.98 -4.74 11.61
C PRO A 41 -22.39 -5.14 10.25
N VAL A 42 -23.07 -6.01 9.51
CA VAL A 42 -22.63 -6.48 8.17
C VAL A 42 -22.63 -5.33 7.16
N VAL A 43 -23.62 -4.44 7.25
CA VAL A 43 -23.70 -3.23 6.41
C VAL A 43 -22.56 -2.27 6.74
N LEU A 44 -22.27 -2.02 8.02
CA LEU A 44 -21.23 -1.11 8.49
C LEU A 44 -19.80 -1.54 8.12
N GLU A 45 -19.58 -2.85 7.96
CA GLU A 45 -18.30 -3.37 7.46
C GLU A 45 -18.02 -2.95 6.00
N ARG A 46 -19.05 -2.67 5.20
CA ARG A 46 -18.96 -2.48 3.76
C ARG A 46 -19.34 -1.08 3.28
N ILE A 47 -20.21 -0.41 4.02
CA ILE A 47 -20.80 0.88 3.61
C ILE A 47 -20.65 1.91 4.73
N LYS A 48 -20.24 3.10 4.31
CA LYS A 48 -20.26 4.32 5.13
C LYS A 48 -21.40 5.24 4.65
N PRO A 49 -21.84 6.21 5.47
CA PRO A 49 -22.88 7.16 5.05
C PRO A 49 -22.57 7.86 3.71
N GLU A 50 -21.29 8.17 3.46
CA GLU A 50 -20.83 8.84 2.24
C GLU A 50 -21.02 7.99 0.97
N CYS A 51 -21.24 6.68 1.10
CA CYS A 51 -21.48 5.79 -0.03
C CYS A 51 -22.85 6.02 -0.68
N PHE A 52 -23.82 6.55 0.09
CA PHE A 52 -25.15 6.87 -0.43
C PHE A 52 -25.10 8.09 -1.34
N PHE A 53 -25.77 8.01 -2.48
CA PHE A 53 -25.87 9.11 -3.44
C PHE A 53 -26.93 10.12 -3.01
N MET A 54 -28.11 9.62 -2.62
CA MET A 54 -29.21 10.46 -2.15
C MET A 54 -28.87 11.05 -0.79
N GLU A 55 -28.95 12.37 -0.68
CA GLU A 55 -28.65 13.09 0.57
C GLU A 55 -29.56 12.64 1.70
N GLN A 56 -30.87 12.47 1.41
CA GLN A 56 -31.83 11.93 2.34
C GLN A 56 -31.45 10.56 2.88
N HIS A 57 -30.98 9.64 2.02
CA HIS A 57 -30.52 8.31 2.43
C HIS A 57 -29.28 8.38 3.30
N ARG A 58 -28.35 9.29 2.97
CA ARG A 58 -27.13 9.52 3.74
C ARG A 58 -27.45 9.96 5.16
N HIS A 59 -28.34 10.93 5.32
CA HIS A 59 -28.77 11.42 6.64
C HIS A 59 -29.52 10.35 7.42
N LEU A 60 -30.45 9.62 6.79
CA LEU A 60 -31.14 8.51 7.45
C LEU A 60 -30.16 7.45 7.94
N PHE A 61 -29.17 7.09 7.12
CA PHE A 61 -28.17 6.12 7.53
C PHE A 61 -27.27 6.64 8.66
N GLN A 62 -26.91 7.93 8.66
CA GLN A 62 -26.19 8.56 9.78
C GLN A 62 -26.97 8.48 11.09
N ILE A 63 -28.26 8.74 11.07
CA ILE A 63 -29.13 8.58 12.24
C ILE A 63 -29.10 7.14 12.74
N ILE A 64 -29.29 6.17 11.85
CA ILE A 64 -29.27 4.74 12.19
C ILE A 64 -27.94 4.34 12.82
N VAL A 65 -26.82 4.78 12.26
CA VAL A 65 -25.47 4.51 12.78
C VAL A 65 -25.28 5.12 14.16
N ARG A 66 -25.72 6.36 14.37
CA ARG A 66 -25.66 7.06 15.66
C ARG A 66 -26.46 6.32 16.73
N MET A 67 -27.70 5.93 16.44
CA MET A 67 -28.56 5.18 17.37
C MET A 67 -27.91 3.84 17.76
N PHE A 68 -27.38 3.13 16.79
CA PHE A 68 -26.68 1.87 17.02
C PHE A 68 -25.45 2.03 17.94
N THR A 69 -24.66 3.10 17.71
CA THR A 69 -23.48 3.37 18.56
C THR A 69 -23.83 3.81 19.97
N SER A 70 -25.02 4.43 20.16
CA SER A 70 -25.57 4.79 21.48
C SER A 70 -26.28 3.62 22.18
N GLY A 71 -26.38 2.44 21.52
CA GLY A 71 -27.08 1.28 22.08
C GLY A 71 -28.61 1.37 22.00
N GLU A 72 -29.12 2.30 21.20
CA GLU A 72 -30.55 2.48 20.96
C GLU A 72 -31.01 1.58 19.80
N GLN A 73 -32.25 1.10 19.88
CA GLN A 73 -32.85 0.36 18.78
C GLN A 73 -33.25 1.30 17.65
N ALA A 74 -32.73 1.05 16.43
CA ALA A 74 -33.13 1.75 15.22
C ALA A 74 -34.35 1.04 14.58
N ASP A 75 -35.56 1.47 14.90
CA ASP A 75 -36.79 1.06 14.25
C ASP A 75 -37.46 2.23 13.50
N ILE A 76 -38.57 1.97 12.80
CA ILE A 76 -39.26 2.99 12.00
C ILE A 76 -39.67 4.18 12.85
N ILE A 77 -40.09 3.95 14.10
CA ILE A 77 -40.65 5.01 14.96
C ILE A 77 -39.52 5.87 15.51
N THR A 78 -38.48 5.25 16.03
CA THR A 78 -37.29 5.93 16.60
C THR A 78 -36.52 6.71 15.57
N VAL A 79 -36.30 6.11 14.38
CA VAL A 79 -35.64 6.77 13.26
C VAL A 79 -36.48 7.91 12.69
N LEU A 80 -37.81 7.75 12.62
CA LEU A 80 -38.72 8.84 12.20
C LEU A 80 -38.64 10.05 13.13
N ASN A 81 -38.68 9.83 14.45
CA ASN A 81 -38.60 10.92 15.42
C ASN A 81 -37.25 11.68 15.26
N ALA A 82 -36.14 10.98 15.17
CA ALA A 82 -34.85 11.60 14.97
C ALA A 82 -34.72 12.30 13.59
N ALA A 83 -35.31 11.74 12.54
CA ALA A 83 -35.37 12.36 11.23
C ALA A 83 -36.23 13.61 11.16
N MET A 84 -37.27 13.68 11.97
CA MET A 84 -38.08 14.90 12.12
C MET A 84 -37.37 16.01 12.90
N GLU A 85 -36.56 15.64 13.91
CA GLU A 85 -35.73 16.59 14.65
C GLU A 85 -34.62 17.19 13.77
N GLU A 86 -34.14 16.45 12.80
CA GLU A 86 -33.10 16.88 11.83
C GLU A 86 -33.71 17.47 10.53
N GLU A 87 -35.04 17.72 10.49
CA GLU A 87 -35.75 18.31 9.35
C GLU A 87 -35.56 17.55 8.01
N ILE A 88 -35.41 16.22 8.07
CA ILE A 88 -35.23 15.37 6.86
C ILE A 88 -36.54 15.20 6.11
N PHE A 89 -37.67 15.27 6.81
CA PHE A 89 -39.03 15.22 6.26
C PHE A 89 -39.84 16.45 6.68
N ASP A 90 -40.65 16.94 5.76
CA ASP A 90 -41.51 18.10 6.04
C ASP A 90 -42.66 17.75 6.98
N THR A 91 -43.15 16.51 6.93
CA THR A 91 -44.25 16.05 7.81
C THR A 91 -44.01 14.62 8.30
N SER A 92 -44.48 14.32 9.51
CA SER A 92 -44.41 12.99 10.09
C SER A 92 -45.16 11.93 9.25
N ALA A 93 -46.24 12.33 8.58
CA ALA A 93 -47.01 11.43 7.70
C ALA A 93 -46.18 11.02 6.47
N GLU A 94 -45.47 11.95 5.86
CA GLU A 94 -44.56 11.70 4.74
C GLU A 94 -43.41 10.77 5.15
N GLY A 95 -42.72 11.10 6.26
CA GLY A 95 -41.65 10.30 6.77
C GLY A 95 -42.08 8.87 7.10
N HIS A 96 -43.24 8.68 7.73
CA HIS A 96 -43.78 7.36 8.03
C HIS A 96 -44.09 6.57 6.75
N ALA A 97 -44.71 7.22 5.75
CA ALA A 97 -44.99 6.60 4.47
C ALA A 97 -43.70 6.18 3.74
N TYR A 98 -42.69 7.06 3.75
CA TYR A 98 -41.38 6.79 3.11
C TYR A 98 -40.64 5.61 3.77
N LEU A 99 -40.47 5.65 5.10
CA LEU A 99 -39.79 4.59 5.85
C LEU A 99 -40.55 3.25 5.74
N GLY A 100 -41.88 3.29 5.77
CA GLY A 100 -42.73 2.13 5.54
C GLY A 100 -42.55 1.52 4.14
N ALA A 101 -42.46 2.39 3.12
CA ALA A 101 -42.16 1.93 1.75
C ALA A 101 -40.80 1.27 1.65
N LEU A 102 -39.73 1.82 2.27
CA LEU A 102 -38.38 1.22 2.31
C LEU A 102 -38.41 -0.20 2.88
N VAL A 103 -39.09 -0.40 4.01
CA VAL A 103 -39.19 -1.74 4.64
C VAL A 103 -39.99 -2.72 3.77
N SER A 104 -41.02 -2.23 3.08
CA SER A 104 -41.87 -3.06 2.20
C SER A 104 -41.17 -3.47 0.92
N MET A 105 -40.18 -2.71 0.43
CA MET A 105 -39.42 -2.96 -0.79
C MET A 105 -38.35 -4.05 -0.62
N VAL A 106 -38.03 -4.51 0.60
CA VAL A 106 -36.96 -5.48 0.86
C VAL A 106 -37.37 -6.88 0.44
N PRO A 107 -36.79 -7.45 -0.64
CA PRO A 107 -37.19 -8.78 -1.13
C PRO A 107 -36.64 -9.89 -0.24
N SER A 108 -35.39 -9.81 0.18
CA SER A 108 -34.70 -10.75 1.05
C SER A 108 -33.50 -10.12 1.74
N ILE A 109 -33.36 -10.36 3.02
CA ILE A 109 -32.22 -9.90 3.83
C ILE A 109 -30.94 -10.70 3.52
N SER A 110 -31.07 -11.94 3.06
CA SER A 110 -29.93 -12.81 2.77
C SER A 110 -28.97 -12.27 1.70
N ASN A 111 -29.44 -11.34 0.85
CA ASN A 111 -28.63 -10.75 -0.23
C ASN A 111 -28.07 -9.36 0.11
N ILE A 112 -28.11 -8.95 1.38
CA ILE A 112 -27.71 -7.59 1.80
C ILE A 112 -26.29 -7.24 1.36
N GLU A 113 -25.35 -8.18 1.41
CA GLU A 113 -23.97 -7.98 0.98
C GLU A 113 -23.85 -7.60 -0.50
N SER A 114 -24.68 -8.20 -1.35
CA SER A 114 -24.69 -7.88 -2.79
C SER A 114 -25.16 -6.44 -3.03
N TYR A 115 -26.17 -5.98 -2.31
CA TYR A 115 -26.62 -4.59 -2.40
C TYR A 115 -25.57 -3.62 -1.88
N CYS A 116 -24.91 -3.95 -0.76
CA CYS A 116 -23.78 -3.18 -0.24
C CYS A 116 -22.65 -3.05 -1.27
N ASN A 117 -22.31 -4.15 -1.95
CA ASN A 117 -21.29 -4.13 -2.99
C ASN A 117 -21.68 -3.22 -4.18
N ILE A 118 -22.95 -3.23 -4.61
CA ILE A 118 -23.45 -2.36 -5.68
C ILE A 118 -23.31 -0.89 -5.28
N VAL A 119 -23.76 -0.50 -4.10
CA VAL A 119 -23.69 0.90 -3.61
C VAL A 119 -22.23 1.33 -3.45
N SER A 120 -21.39 0.49 -2.87
CA SER A 120 -19.97 0.74 -2.70
C SER A 120 -19.25 0.90 -4.04
N GLU A 121 -19.51 0.06 -5.04
CA GLU A 121 -18.92 0.16 -6.37
C GLU A 121 -19.29 1.49 -7.04
N LYS A 122 -20.57 1.88 -6.99
CA LYS A 122 -21.02 3.17 -7.52
C LYS A 122 -20.38 4.36 -6.81
N TYR A 123 -20.22 4.28 -5.50
CA TYR A 123 -19.51 5.29 -4.73
C TYR A 123 -18.05 5.45 -5.18
N TYR A 124 -17.30 4.35 -5.37
CA TYR A 124 -15.91 4.42 -5.83
C TYR A 124 -15.79 5.01 -7.23
N ILE A 125 -16.71 4.69 -8.14
CA ILE A 125 -16.74 5.30 -9.47
C ILE A 125 -16.98 6.82 -9.36
N ARG A 126 -17.92 7.25 -8.53
CA ARG A 126 -18.16 8.68 -8.27
C ARG A 126 -16.93 9.37 -7.65
N SER A 127 -16.32 8.75 -6.64
CA SER A 127 -15.11 9.26 -6.00
C SER A 127 -13.96 9.41 -7.00
N LEU A 128 -13.80 8.47 -7.92
CA LEU A 128 -12.82 8.57 -9.01
C LEU A 128 -13.14 9.73 -9.96
N ALA A 129 -14.41 9.93 -10.32
CA ALA A 129 -14.83 11.05 -11.15
C ALA A 129 -14.58 12.41 -10.46
N PHE A 130 -14.86 12.53 -9.16
CA PHE A 130 -14.53 13.72 -8.38
C PHE A 130 -13.02 13.98 -8.30
N ALA A 131 -12.21 12.94 -8.06
CA ALA A 131 -10.75 13.07 -8.05
C ALA A 131 -10.22 13.53 -9.41
N ALA A 132 -10.74 12.98 -10.52
CA ALA A 132 -10.35 13.40 -11.86
C ALA A 132 -10.72 14.87 -12.14
N ARG A 133 -11.91 15.31 -11.76
CA ARG A 133 -12.31 16.73 -11.84
C ARG A 133 -11.39 17.63 -10.99
N GLY A 134 -11.07 17.21 -9.76
CA GLY A 134 -10.16 17.94 -8.90
C GLY A 134 -8.74 18.03 -9.46
N ILE A 135 -8.24 16.99 -10.13
CA ILE A 135 -6.93 17.01 -10.83
C ILE A 135 -6.97 17.99 -12.00
N LEU A 136 -8.05 17.98 -12.79
CA LEU A 136 -8.22 18.94 -13.89
C LEU A 136 -8.27 20.39 -13.40
N GLN A 137 -8.94 20.64 -12.26
CA GLN A 137 -9.01 21.94 -11.64
C GLN A 137 -7.62 22.42 -11.17
N ASP A 138 -6.85 21.55 -10.52
CA ASP A 138 -5.48 21.88 -10.07
C ASP A 138 -4.57 22.27 -11.26
N ILE A 139 -4.71 21.58 -12.39
CA ILE A 139 -3.98 21.92 -13.63
C ILE A 139 -4.41 23.30 -14.16
N GLN A 140 -5.70 23.66 -14.08
CA GLN A 140 -6.24 24.92 -14.57
C GLN A 140 -5.88 26.12 -13.69
N THR A 141 -5.70 25.90 -12.37
CA THR A 141 -5.33 26.97 -11.42
C THR A 141 -3.88 27.45 -11.56
N GLY A 142 -3.08 26.84 -12.44
CA GLY A 142 -1.80 27.38 -12.89
C GLY A 142 -0.60 27.04 -12.01
N GLU A 143 -0.65 26.00 -11.20
CA GLU A 143 0.52 25.49 -10.54
C GLU A 143 1.50 24.90 -11.57
N GLN A 144 2.64 25.58 -11.77
CA GLN A 144 3.56 25.30 -12.88
C GLN A 144 4.49 24.10 -12.64
N ASN A 145 4.43 23.47 -11.45
CA ASN A 145 5.30 22.35 -11.14
C ASN A 145 4.62 21.01 -11.44
N ALA A 146 4.96 20.41 -12.57
CA ALA A 146 4.42 19.12 -13.00
C ALA A 146 4.61 18.00 -11.97
N GLN A 147 5.72 18.01 -11.21
CA GLN A 147 5.97 16.98 -10.20
C GLN A 147 5.00 17.11 -9.03
N LEU A 148 4.72 18.32 -8.55
CA LEU A 148 3.75 18.55 -7.48
C LEU A 148 2.33 18.17 -7.90
N LEU A 149 1.93 18.46 -9.14
CA LEU A 149 0.63 18.06 -9.69
C LEU A 149 0.50 16.54 -9.78
N LEU A 150 1.57 15.84 -10.21
CA LEU A 150 1.57 14.37 -10.25
C LEU A 150 1.47 13.76 -8.86
N ASP A 151 2.23 14.28 -7.89
CA ASP A 151 2.21 13.79 -6.51
C ASP A 151 0.82 14.02 -5.87
N ALA A 152 0.18 15.18 -6.11
CA ALA A 152 -1.17 15.49 -5.66
C ALA A 152 -2.23 14.57 -6.31
N ALA A 153 -2.10 14.28 -7.60
CA ALA A 153 -3.00 13.38 -8.31
C ALA A 153 -2.86 11.93 -7.79
N GLU A 154 -1.63 11.45 -7.59
CA GLU A 154 -1.38 10.13 -6.98
C GLU A 154 -1.98 10.04 -5.58
N GLN A 155 -1.87 11.10 -4.77
CA GLN A 155 -2.44 11.15 -3.43
C GLN A 155 -3.97 11.06 -3.45
N LYS A 156 -4.67 11.82 -4.30
CA LYS A 156 -6.13 11.76 -4.44
C LYS A 156 -6.63 10.36 -4.84
N ILE A 157 -5.95 9.71 -5.77
CA ILE A 157 -6.30 8.34 -6.19
C ILE A 157 -6.02 7.34 -5.08
N PHE A 158 -4.94 7.53 -4.34
CA PHE A 158 -4.57 6.67 -3.22
C PHE A 158 -5.59 6.71 -2.09
N GLU A 159 -6.11 7.89 -1.73
CA GLU A 159 -7.14 8.04 -0.70
C GLU A 159 -8.41 7.25 -1.02
N ILE A 160 -8.82 7.23 -2.30
CA ILE A 160 -9.95 6.42 -2.77
C ILE A 160 -9.66 4.92 -2.55
N ARG A 161 -8.44 4.46 -2.85
CA ARG A 161 -8.06 3.05 -2.67
C ARG A 161 -7.99 2.66 -1.20
N GLN A 162 -7.47 3.52 -0.32
CA GLN A 162 -7.47 3.26 1.13
C GLN A 162 -8.90 3.15 1.69
N GLY A 163 -9.84 3.93 1.18
CA GLY A 163 -11.25 3.81 1.57
C GLY A 163 -11.88 2.45 1.23
N LYS A 164 -11.33 1.74 0.23
CA LYS A 164 -11.76 0.40 -0.18
C LYS A 164 -11.16 -0.71 0.70
N ASP A 165 -9.99 -0.48 1.30
CA ASP A 165 -9.22 -1.48 2.07
C ASP A 165 -9.44 -1.36 3.59
N VAL A 166 -10.56 -0.82 4.05
CA VAL A 166 -10.95 -0.94 5.45
C VAL A 166 -11.37 -2.38 5.70
N GLN A 167 -10.38 -3.27 5.84
CA GLN A 167 -10.60 -4.56 6.46
C GLN A 167 -10.97 -4.27 7.91
N GLY A 168 -12.23 -4.54 8.27
CA GLY A 168 -12.70 -4.50 9.64
C GLY A 168 -11.93 -5.48 10.54
N LEU A 169 -12.25 -5.52 11.82
CA LEU A 169 -11.72 -6.52 12.73
C LEU A 169 -12.15 -7.91 12.24
N VAL A 170 -11.18 -8.78 11.98
CA VAL A 170 -11.43 -10.17 11.58
C VAL A 170 -11.64 -11.02 12.83
N LYS A 171 -12.70 -11.82 12.87
CA LYS A 171 -12.96 -12.74 13.97
C LYS A 171 -11.83 -13.76 14.07
N ILE A 172 -11.39 -14.06 15.28
CA ILE A 172 -10.28 -14.99 15.53
C ILE A 172 -10.49 -16.35 14.85
N GLY A 173 -11.73 -16.83 14.77
CA GLY A 173 -12.07 -18.09 14.09
C GLY A 173 -11.66 -18.10 12.62
N ASP A 174 -11.94 -17.02 11.90
CA ASP A 174 -11.59 -16.88 10.48
C ASP A 174 -10.07 -16.80 10.30
N ALA A 175 -9.40 -16.02 11.16
CA ALA A 175 -7.93 -15.95 11.17
C ALA A 175 -7.27 -17.31 11.47
N ILE A 176 -7.86 -18.13 12.35
CA ILE A 176 -7.39 -19.50 12.62
C ILE A 176 -7.57 -20.39 11.38
N CYS A 177 -8.69 -20.32 10.69
CA CYS A 177 -8.90 -21.07 9.45
C CYS A 177 -7.86 -20.72 8.39
N GLU A 178 -7.60 -19.42 8.16
CA GLU A 178 -6.55 -18.97 7.23
C GLU A 178 -5.16 -19.47 7.63
N ALA A 179 -4.83 -19.40 8.93
CA ALA A 179 -3.56 -19.89 9.45
C ALA A 179 -3.42 -21.42 9.27
N TYR A 180 -4.49 -22.17 9.51
CA TYR A 180 -4.52 -23.63 9.33
C TYR A 180 -4.32 -24.02 7.87
N ASP A 181 -5.00 -23.34 6.96
CA ASP A 181 -4.84 -23.52 5.51
C ASP A 181 -3.40 -23.21 5.05
N ARG A 182 -2.82 -22.15 5.60
CA ARG A 182 -1.42 -21.79 5.32
C ARG A 182 -0.45 -22.89 5.81
N ILE A 183 -0.64 -23.40 7.03
CA ILE A 183 0.16 -24.50 7.59
C ILE A 183 0.02 -25.75 6.71
N GLY A 184 -1.17 -26.10 6.28
CA GLY A 184 -1.42 -27.21 5.37
C GLY A 184 -0.65 -27.07 4.05
N LYS A 185 -0.65 -25.87 3.46
CA LYS A 185 0.08 -25.57 2.23
C LYS A 185 1.61 -25.64 2.42
N ILE A 186 2.14 -25.17 3.55
CA ILE A 186 3.58 -25.25 3.87
C ILE A 186 4.02 -26.69 4.16
N SER A 187 3.13 -27.54 4.67
CA SER A 187 3.40 -28.96 4.96
C SER A 187 3.22 -29.85 3.73
N GLY A 188 2.65 -29.32 2.65
CA GLY A 188 2.37 -30.07 1.41
C GLY A 188 3.55 -30.16 0.45
N PRO A 189 3.40 -30.86 -0.69
CA PRO A 189 4.44 -31.03 -1.71
C PRO A 189 4.89 -29.71 -2.33
N ASP A 190 4.04 -28.70 -2.39
CA ASP A 190 4.29 -27.38 -2.95
C ASP A 190 4.82 -26.36 -1.93
N LYS A 191 5.36 -26.80 -0.79
CA LYS A 191 5.81 -25.96 0.32
C LYS A 191 6.70 -24.78 -0.12
N GLU A 192 7.54 -24.97 -1.14
CA GLU A 192 8.46 -23.94 -1.62
C GLU A 192 7.76 -22.68 -2.15
N LYS A 193 6.52 -22.78 -2.64
CA LYS A 193 5.72 -21.64 -3.12
C LYS A 193 5.20 -20.77 -1.98
N TYR A 194 5.09 -21.35 -0.77
CA TYR A 194 4.52 -20.70 0.42
C TYR A 194 5.55 -20.29 1.47
N LEU A 195 6.81 -20.75 1.33
CA LEU A 195 7.94 -20.29 2.12
C LEU A 195 8.40 -18.90 1.67
N GLY A 196 9.12 -18.21 2.54
CA GLY A 196 9.76 -16.94 2.22
C GLY A 196 10.78 -17.06 1.07
N ALA A 197 11.13 -15.93 0.45
CA ALA A 197 12.14 -15.91 -0.60
C ALA A 197 13.48 -16.42 -0.04
N ARG A 198 14.06 -17.45 -0.69
CA ARG A 198 15.31 -18.07 -0.24
C ARG A 198 16.49 -17.12 -0.46
N THR A 199 17.27 -16.91 0.58
CA THR A 199 18.49 -16.07 0.51
C THR A 199 19.62 -16.74 -0.27
N GLY A 200 19.59 -18.07 -0.39
CA GLY A 200 20.67 -18.86 -0.96
C GLY A 200 21.78 -19.20 0.04
N PHE A 201 21.68 -18.74 1.29
CA PHE A 201 22.53 -19.14 2.39
C PHE A 201 21.81 -20.17 3.25
N THR A 202 22.19 -21.45 3.11
CA THR A 202 21.44 -22.59 3.67
C THR A 202 21.16 -22.44 5.17
N TYR A 203 22.16 -22.06 5.96
CA TYR A 203 21.97 -21.88 7.40
C TYR A 203 21.00 -20.75 7.72
N LEU A 204 21.12 -19.60 7.03
CA LEU A 204 20.21 -18.48 7.21
C LEU A 204 18.78 -18.88 6.83
N ASP A 205 18.61 -19.56 5.70
CA ASP A 205 17.30 -20.03 5.24
C ASP A 205 16.68 -21.06 6.20
N THR A 206 17.50 -21.86 6.89
CA THR A 206 17.02 -22.80 7.92
C THR A 206 16.49 -22.05 9.15
N VAL A 207 17.18 -20.98 9.57
CA VAL A 207 16.80 -20.21 10.78
C VAL A 207 15.59 -19.31 10.51
N THR A 208 15.54 -18.65 9.33
CA THR A 208 14.50 -17.66 9.01
C THR A 208 13.33 -18.24 8.22
N SER A 209 13.44 -19.46 7.70
CA SER A 209 12.50 -20.04 6.73
C SER A 209 12.40 -19.21 5.43
N GLY A 210 13.50 -18.52 5.08
CA GLY A 210 13.55 -17.53 4.00
C GLY A 210 13.09 -16.14 4.43
N LEU A 211 13.04 -15.22 3.47
CA LEU A 211 12.55 -13.84 3.69
C LEU A 211 11.04 -13.81 3.51
N ASN A 212 10.31 -13.68 4.60
CA ASN A 212 8.85 -13.70 4.54
C ASN A 212 8.31 -12.40 3.95
N LYS A 213 7.20 -12.53 3.26
CA LYS A 213 6.43 -11.39 2.77
C LYS A 213 6.05 -10.46 3.91
N SER A 214 5.89 -9.18 3.61
CA SER A 214 5.53 -8.13 4.57
C SER A 214 6.59 -7.87 5.65
N ASP A 215 7.75 -8.55 5.64
CA ASP A 215 8.82 -8.31 6.60
C ASP A 215 9.78 -7.21 6.19
N LEU A 216 10.20 -6.42 7.18
CA LEU A 216 11.33 -5.50 7.09
C LEU A 216 12.52 -6.14 7.82
N ILE A 217 13.54 -6.51 7.06
CA ILE A 217 14.73 -7.20 7.54
C ILE A 217 15.88 -6.19 7.57
N LEU A 218 16.47 -5.99 8.74
CA LEU A 218 17.59 -5.08 8.91
C LEU A 218 18.93 -5.84 8.86
N ILE A 219 19.81 -5.45 7.94
CA ILE A 219 21.19 -5.94 7.88
C ILE A 219 22.11 -4.78 8.23
N ALA A 220 22.81 -4.89 9.34
CA ALA A 220 23.67 -3.83 9.84
C ALA A 220 25.11 -4.29 10.02
N ALA A 221 26.04 -3.44 9.60
CA ALA A 221 27.48 -3.70 9.76
C ALA A 221 28.26 -2.38 9.81
N ARG A 222 29.51 -2.45 10.28
CA ARG A 222 30.48 -1.36 10.14
C ARG A 222 30.91 -1.21 8.67
N PRO A 223 31.36 -0.03 8.24
CA PRO A 223 31.91 0.20 6.91
C PRO A 223 33.01 -0.85 6.56
N GLY A 224 33.03 -1.29 5.32
CA GLY A 224 34.01 -2.26 4.83
C GLY A 224 33.77 -3.72 5.21
N MET A 225 32.77 -4.03 6.04
CA MET A 225 32.47 -5.42 6.50
C MET A 225 31.64 -6.25 5.50
N GLY A 226 31.39 -5.74 4.29
CA GLY A 226 30.72 -6.50 3.25
C GLY A 226 29.19 -6.45 3.24
N LYS A 227 28.57 -5.51 3.95
CA LYS A 227 27.11 -5.32 4.05
C LYS A 227 26.41 -5.32 2.68
N THR A 228 26.83 -4.45 1.78
CA THR A 228 26.29 -4.34 0.41
C THR A 228 26.52 -5.61 -0.40
N SER A 229 27.72 -6.20 -0.32
CA SER A 229 28.04 -7.45 -1.03
C SER A 229 27.16 -8.61 -0.58
N PHE A 230 26.90 -8.74 0.72
CA PHE A 230 26.02 -9.77 1.25
C PHE A 230 24.58 -9.59 0.76
N ALA A 231 24.06 -8.35 0.79
CA ALA A 231 22.71 -8.05 0.30
C ALA A 231 22.56 -8.27 -1.21
N LEU A 232 23.59 -7.91 -2.02
CA LEU A 232 23.59 -8.16 -3.46
C LEU A 232 23.62 -9.66 -3.77
N ASN A 233 24.35 -10.48 -3.01
CA ASN A 233 24.34 -11.93 -3.18
C ASN A 233 22.96 -12.52 -2.89
N ILE A 234 22.28 -12.06 -1.83
CA ILE A 234 20.88 -12.45 -1.56
C ILE A 234 19.99 -12.03 -2.73
N ALA A 235 20.09 -10.78 -3.19
CA ALA A 235 19.31 -10.24 -4.31
C ALA A 235 19.51 -11.08 -5.58
N THR A 236 20.77 -11.42 -5.91
CA THR A 236 21.12 -12.26 -7.05
C THR A 236 20.54 -13.67 -6.92
N ASN A 237 20.63 -14.28 -5.73
CA ASN A 237 20.11 -15.62 -5.49
C ASN A 237 18.57 -15.66 -5.61
N VAL A 238 17.87 -14.63 -5.15
CA VAL A 238 16.41 -14.50 -5.33
C VAL A 238 16.06 -14.31 -6.80
N ALA A 239 16.79 -13.44 -7.52
CA ALA A 239 16.56 -13.18 -8.94
C ALA A 239 16.81 -14.41 -9.83
N ARG A 240 17.80 -15.25 -9.50
CA ARG A 240 18.13 -16.48 -10.26
C ARG A 240 17.01 -17.50 -10.30
N ARG A 241 16.07 -17.45 -9.38
CA ARG A 241 14.88 -18.32 -9.42
C ARG A 241 13.92 -17.94 -10.54
N GLY A 242 14.05 -16.72 -11.10
CA GLY A 242 13.42 -16.28 -12.35
C GLY A 242 11.93 -15.95 -12.29
N ASP A 243 11.25 -16.24 -11.18
CA ASP A 243 9.81 -16.05 -11.04
C ASP A 243 9.42 -14.68 -10.51
N LYS A 244 10.36 -13.92 -9.92
CA LYS A 244 10.10 -12.63 -9.28
C LYS A 244 11.16 -11.59 -9.58
N GLN A 245 10.72 -10.33 -9.66
CA GLN A 245 11.60 -9.19 -9.85
C GLN A 245 12.24 -8.77 -8.53
N VAL A 246 13.48 -8.30 -8.60
CA VAL A 246 14.21 -7.75 -7.45
C VAL A 246 14.53 -6.29 -7.72
N ALA A 247 14.16 -5.40 -6.79
CA ALA A 247 14.46 -3.99 -6.85
C ALA A 247 15.57 -3.62 -5.85
N VAL A 248 16.61 -2.94 -6.31
CA VAL A 248 17.73 -2.48 -5.48
C VAL A 248 17.82 -0.96 -5.55
N PHE A 249 17.60 -0.31 -4.42
CA PHE A 249 17.76 1.13 -4.25
C PHE A 249 19.10 1.39 -3.57
N SER A 250 20.03 2.01 -4.29
CA SER A 250 21.37 2.30 -3.80
C SER A 250 21.59 3.81 -3.69
N LEU A 251 21.71 4.29 -2.46
CA LEU A 251 21.92 5.70 -2.20
C LEU A 251 23.41 6.06 -2.01
N GLU A 252 24.26 5.05 -1.84
CA GLU A 252 25.71 5.24 -1.64
C GLU A 252 26.49 5.00 -2.93
N MET A 253 26.10 4.00 -3.72
CA MET A 253 26.85 3.56 -4.89
C MET A 253 26.04 3.73 -6.17
N SER A 254 26.70 4.11 -7.26
CA SER A 254 26.07 4.12 -8.57
C SER A 254 25.74 2.70 -9.06
N ARG A 255 24.73 2.59 -9.93
CA ARG A 255 24.35 1.32 -10.57
C ARG A 255 25.51 0.65 -11.32
N GLU A 256 26.44 1.44 -11.91
CA GLU A 256 27.63 0.93 -12.56
C GLU A 256 28.59 0.25 -11.57
N GLN A 257 28.81 0.88 -10.40
CA GLN A 257 29.64 0.29 -9.35
C GLN A 257 29.04 -1.00 -8.79
N LEU A 258 27.71 -1.07 -8.62
CA LEU A 258 27.02 -2.28 -8.20
C LEU A 258 27.14 -3.39 -9.24
N ALA A 259 26.92 -3.07 -10.53
CA ALA A 259 27.08 -4.01 -11.63
C ALA A 259 28.52 -4.57 -11.71
N THR A 260 29.50 -3.69 -11.54
CA THR A 260 30.93 -4.09 -11.52
C THR A 260 31.23 -5.06 -10.36
N ARG A 261 30.66 -4.81 -9.16
CA ARG A 261 30.79 -5.76 -8.02
C ARG A 261 30.14 -7.10 -8.30
N MET A 262 28.95 -7.09 -8.89
CA MET A 262 28.26 -8.33 -9.26
C MET A 262 29.05 -9.11 -10.31
N LEU A 263 29.58 -8.45 -11.34
CA LEU A 263 30.47 -9.06 -12.34
C LEU A 263 31.72 -9.65 -11.70
N SER A 264 32.40 -8.93 -10.81
CA SER A 264 33.53 -9.40 -10.05
C SER A 264 33.25 -10.71 -9.29
N THR A 265 32.11 -10.73 -8.59
CA THR A 265 31.67 -11.88 -7.80
C THR A 265 31.30 -13.07 -8.67
N GLU A 266 30.56 -12.85 -9.75
CA GLU A 266 30.10 -13.91 -10.67
C GLU A 266 31.24 -14.51 -11.49
N ALA A 267 32.13 -13.66 -12.01
CA ALA A 267 33.27 -14.08 -12.82
C ALA A 267 34.44 -14.61 -11.98
N LEU A 268 34.40 -14.47 -10.65
CA LEU A 268 35.53 -14.74 -9.76
C LEU A 268 36.82 -13.99 -10.20
N VAL A 269 36.63 -12.74 -10.63
CA VAL A 269 37.73 -11.82 -11.01
C VAL A 269 37.90 -10.78 -9.92
N ASP A 270 39.13 -10.55 -9.49
CA ASP A 270 39.44 -9.57 -8.44
C ASP A 270 38.94 -8.17 -8.84
N SER A 271 38.21 -7.53 -7.93
CA SER A 271 37.65 -6.20 -8.15
C SER A 271 38.71 -5.12 -8.38
N ASN A 272 39.96 -5.30 -7.85
CA ASN A 272 41.07 -4.41 -8.14
C ASN A 272 41.52 -4.51 -9.60
N LYS A 273 41.50 -5.72 -10.20
CA LYS A 273 41.79 -5.89 -11.63
C LYS A 273 40.75 -5.15 -12.49
N LEU A 274 39.45 -5.26 -12.13
CA LEU A 274 38.39 -4.55 -12.85
C LEU A 274 38.57 -3.04 -12.76
N ARG A 275 38.94 -2.54 -11.58
CA ARG A 275 39.14 -1.11 -11.36
C ARG A 275 40.39 -0.55 -12.00
N SER A 276 41.47 -1.32 -12.04
CA SER A 276 42.75 -0.91 -12.64
C SER A 276 42.85 -1.17 -14.16
N GLY A 277 41.93 -1.99 -14.71
CA GLY A 277 41.93 -2.37 -16.11
C GLY A 277 42.97 -3.46 -16.47
N PHE A 278 43.74 -4.00 -15.48
CA PHE A 278 44.72 -5.05 -15.72
C PHE A 278 44.06 -6.43 -15.78
N LEU A 279 43.40 -6.71 -16.89
CA LEU A 279 42.67 -7.94 -17.15
C LEU A 279 43.44 -8.86 -18.15
N THR A 280 43.47 -10.13 -17.86
CA THR A 280 44.00 -11.15 -18.78
C THR A 280 42.91 -11.55 -19.80
N SER A 281 43.32 -12.23 -20.87
CA SER A 281 42.35 -12.78 -21.84
C SER A 281 41.35 -13.75 -21.19
N GLU A 282 41.80 -14.54 -20.20
CA GLU A 282 40.93 -15.44 -19.44
C GLU A 282 39.95 -14.68 -18.57
N ASP A 283 40.37 -13.57 -17.95
CA ASP A 283 39.50 -12.71 -17.18
C ASP A 283 38.36 -12.15 -18.08
N TRP A 284 38.68 -11.73 -19.30
CA TRP A 284 37.70 -11.25 -20.27
C TRP A 284 36.67 -12.32 -20.68
N VAL A 285 37.12 -13.55 -20.90
CA VAL A 285 36.22 -14.67 -21.23
C VAL A 285 35.25 -14.93 -20.06
N ARG A 286 35.75 -14.97 -18.83
CA ARG A 286 34.92 -15.17 -17.63
C ARG A 286 33.93 -14.02 -17.43
N LEU A 287 34.36 -12.79 -17.63
CA LEU A 287 33.51 -11.62 -17.54
C LEU A 287 32.39 -11.62 -18.59
N ALA A 288 32.71 -11.99 -19.83
CA ALA A 288 31.74 -12.09 -20.90
C ALA A 288 30.64 -13.14 -20.60
N GLY A 289 31.08 -14.34 -20.12
CA GLY A 289 30.12 -15.36 -19.68
C GLY A 289 29.25 -14.91 -18.53
N SER A 290 29.83 -14.27 -17.51
CA SER A 290 29.11 -13.76 -16.36
C SER A 290 28.15 -12.61 -16.72
N ALA A 291 28.54 -11.75 -17.66
CA ALA A 291 27.68 -10.68 -18.17
C ALA A 291 26.42 -11.25 -18.83
N GLY A 292 26.59 -12.34 -19.62
CA GLY A 292 25.43 -13.03 -20.22
C GLY A 292 24.44 -13.58 -19.17
N VAL A 293 24.96 -14.17 -18.09
CA VAL A 293 24.13 -14.70 -17.00
C VAL A 293 23.43 -13.57 -16.24
N LEU A 294 24.17 -12.53 -15.83
CA LEU A 294 23.63 -11.45 -15.02
C LEU A 294 22.64 -10.58 -15.79
N SER A 295 22.84 -10.35 -17.09
CA SER A 295 21.93 -9.56 -17.92
C SER A 295 20.54 -10.19 -18.10
N GLY A 296 20.44 -11.50 -17.94
CA GLY A 296 19.16 -12.22 -17.98
C GLY A 296 18.39 -12.20 -16.67
N LEU A 297 18.95 -11.68 -15.56
CA LEU A 297 18.27 -11.66 -14.27
C LEU A 297 17.24 -10.52 -14.19
N PRO A 298 16.06 -10.77 -13.61
CA PRO A 298 15.01 -9.75 -13.42
C PRO A 298 15.35 -8.80 -12.25
N MET A 299 16.51 -8.14 -12.31
CA MET A 299 17.00 -7.18 -11.32
C MET A 299 16.93 -5.75 -11.85
N TYR A 300 16.47 -4.84 -11.01
CA TYR A 300 16.31 -3.42 -11.34
C TYR A 300 17.03 -2.56 -10.31
N PHE A 301 17.81 -1.58 -10.77
CA PHE A 301 18.61 -0.71 -9.93
C PHE A 301 18.11 0.73 -10.02
N ASP A 302 18.06 1.39 -8.87
CA ASP A 302 17.79 2.81 -8.74
C ASP A 302 18.87 3.44 -7.87
N ASP A 303 19.60 4.41 -8.42
CA ASP A 303 20.68 5.15 -7.74
C ASP A 303 20.30 6.62 -7.49
N THR A 304 18.99 6.91 -7.35
CA THR A 304 18.51 8.25 -7.01
C THR A 304 18.92 8.59 -5.59
N ALA A 305 19.70 9.65 -5.44
CA ALA A 305 20.11 10.17 -4.13
C ALA A 305 18.90 10.71 -3.33
N SER A 306 18.92 10.52 -2.01
CA SER A 306 17.90 11.07 -1.08
C SER A 306 16.46 10.68 -1.38
N ILE A 307 16.24 9.47 -1.93
CA ILE A 307 14.89 8.97 -2.20
C ILE A 307 14.10 8.75 -0.90
N THR A 308 12.80 9.08 -0.89
CA THR A 308 11.91 8.86 0.26
C THR A 308 11.21 7.51 0.17
N ALA A 309 10.70 7.01 1.31
CA ALA A 309 9.92 5.76 1.36
C ALA A 309 8.67 5.82 0.45
N GLN A 310 8.04 6.99 0.33
CA GLN A 310 6.88 7.19 -0.55
C GLN A 310 7.26 7.08 -2.04
N GLN A 311 8.39 7.67 -2.44
CA GLN A 311 8.90 7.57 -3.81
C GLN A 311 9.29 6.13 -4.17
N ILE A 312 9.93 5.40 -3.25
CA ILE A 312 10.22 3.97 -3.40
C ILE A 312 8.92 3.20 -3.63
N LYS A 313 7.91 3.44 -2.79
CA LYS A 313 6.59 2.80 -2.90
C LYS A 313 5.92 3.07 -4.26
N ALA A 314 5.97 4.31 -4.75
CA ALA A 314 5.42 4.69 -6.04
C ALA A 314 6.12 3.94 -7.21
N LYS A 315 7.46 3.83 -7.17
CA LYS A 315 8.23 3.08 -8.17
C LYS A 315 7.90 1.58 -8.13
N LEU A 316 7.84 0.97 -6.93
CA LEU A 316 7.51 -0.45 -6.76
C LEU A 316 6.10 -0.81 -7.25
N ARG A 317 5.12 0.09 -7.10
CA ARG A 317 3.76 -0.13 -7.61
C ARG A 317 3.67 -0.22 -9.13
N ARG A 318 4.62 0.36 -9.85
CA ARG A 318 4.71 0.27 -11.33
C ARG A 318 5.37 -1.03 -11.80
N MET A 319 6.07 -1.73 -10.89
CA MET A 319 6.68 -3.03 -11.18
C MET A 319 5.67 -4.16 -10.99
N LYS A 320 5.83 -5.23 -11.76
CA LYS A 320 4.99 -6.43 -11.63
C LYS A 320 5.75 -7.50 -10.89
N ASN A 321 5.06 -8.24 -10.01
CA ASN A 321 5.59 -9.44 -9.36
C ASN A 321 6.95 -9.24 -8.65
N VAL A 322 7.07 -8.15 -7.85
CA VAL A 322 8.28 -7.89 -7.06
C VAL A 322 8.39 -8.92 -5.93
N GLY A 323 9.52 -9.58 -5.80
CA GLY A 323 9.78 -10.61 -4.79
C GLY A 323 10.73 -10.19 -3.68
N LEU A 324 11.53 -9.15 -3.90
CA LEU A 324 12.46 -8.61 -2.91
C LEU A 324 12.78 -7.15 -3.22
N VAL A 325 12.89 -6.36 -2.18
CA VAL A 325 13.41 -4.99 -2.23
C VAL A 325 14.65 -4.89 -1.35
N VAL A 326 15.71 -4.29 -1.86
CA VAL A 326 16.94 -3.99 -1.11
C VAL A 326 17.16 -2.48 -1.10
N ILE A 327 17.44 -1.89 0.06
CA ILE A 327 17.68 -0.46 0.24
C ILE A 327 19.04 -0.27 0.91
N ASP A 328 20.01 0.35 0.22
CA ASP A 328 21.37 0.61 0.70
C ASP A 328 21.66 2.11 0.69
N TYR A 329 21.65 2.78 1.83
CA TYR A 329 21.35 2.41 3.20
C TYR A 329 20.48 3.48 3.89
N LEU A 330 19.87 3.12 5.01
CA LEU A 330 18.89 3.90 5.78
C LEU A 330 19.27 5.37 6.01
N GLN A 331 20.52 5.64 6.40
CA GLN A 331 20.95 6.95 6.84
C GLN A 331 21.05 8.01 5.70
N LEU A 332 21.00 7.58 4.44
CA LEU A 332 20.98 8.45 3.26
C LEU A 332 19.57 8.69 2.71
N MET A 333 18.56 8.03 3.26
CA MET A 333 17.19 8.22 2.81
C MET A 333 16.68 9.63 3.11
N GLY A 334 15.91 10.18 2.19
CA GLY A 334 15.17 11.41 2.38
C GLY A 334 14.00 11.23 3.35
N SER A 335 13.67 12.27 4.09
CA SER A 335 12.50 12.31 4.97
C SER A 335 11.60 13.49 4.59
N THR A 336 10.30 13.29 4.76
CA THR A 336 9.29 14.34 4.65
C THR A 336 9.12 15.12 5.96
N LEU A 337 9.67 14.61 7.06
CA LEU A 337 9.65 15.31 8.35
C LEU A 337 10.65 16.48 8.37
N ARG A 338 10.16 17.65 8.74
CA ARG A 338 10.98 18.86 8.96
C ARG A 338 11.41 18.91 10.44
N THR A 339 12.42 18.13 10.81
CA THR A 339 12.99 18.12 12.17
C THR A 339 14.48 17.85 12.11
N ASP A 340 15.24 18.48 12.98
CA ASP A 340 16.69 18.24 13.13
C ASP A 340 16.99 17.01 13.99
N ASN A 341 15.97 16.42 14.62
CA ASN A 341 16.15 15.21 15.43
C ASN A 341 16.24 13.96 14.55
N ARG A 342 17.48 13.52 14.31
CA ARG A 342 17.79 12.37 13.46
C ARG A 342 17.13 11.06 13.90
N VAL A 343 16.96 10.87 15.21
CA VAL A 343 16.31 9.67 15.75
C VAL A 343 14.84 9.60 15.33
N LEU A 344 14.14 10.74 15.38
CA LEU A 344 12.75 10.82 14.92
C LEU A 344 12.64 10.59 13.41
N VAL A 345 13.57 11.12 12.63
CA VAL A 345 13.62 10.91 11.18
C VAL A 345 13.80 9.43 10.85
N ILE A 346 14.76 8.77 11.48
CA ILE A 346 15.04 7.33 11.25
C ILE A 346 13.84 6.49 11.69
N SER A 347 13.23 6.80 12.83
CA SER A 347 12.03 6.10 13.31
C SER A 347 10.85 6.24 12.34
N ASP A 348 10.65 7.41 11.76
CA ASP A 348 9.59 7.61 10.78
C ASP A 348 9.87 6.87 9.47
N ILE A 349 11.09 6.94 8.95
CA ILE A 349 11.49 6.21 7.73
C ILE A 349 11.28 4.70 7.93
N THR A 350 11.76 4.13 9.04
CA THR A 350 11.61 2.68 9.30
C THR A 350 10.16 2.27 9.46
N ARG A 351 9.34 3.10 10.11
CA ARG A 351 7.88 2.91 10.20
C ARG A 351 7.23 2.91 8.82
N GLN A 352 7.56 3.90 7.97
CA GLN A 352 7.02 4.01 6.61
C GLN A 352 7.45 2.82 5.75
N LEU A 353 8.69 2.34 5.86
CA LEU A 353 9.17 1.17 5.14
C LEU A 353 8.48 -0.12 5.61
N LYS A 354 8.20 -0.29 6.91
CA LYS A 354 7.43 -1.46 7.42
C LYS A 354 5.99 -1.42 6.91
N ILE A 355 5.35 -0.25 6.90
CA ILE A 355 4.02 -0.08 6.32
C ILE A 355 4.05 -0.44 4.84
N MET A 356 5.03 0.06 4.09
CA MET A 356 5.21 -0.25 2.66
C MET A 356 5.37 -1.75 2.41
N ALA A 357 6.23 -2.44 3.19
CA ALA A 357 6.44 -3.87 3.10
C ALA A 357 5.13 -4.65 3.32
N LYS A 358 4.32 -4.23 4.30
CA LYS A 358 3.02 -4.84 4.61
C LYS A 358 1.99 -4.59 3.50
N GLU A 359 1.86 -3.36 3.01
CA GLU A 359 0.88 -3.00 1.98
C GLU A 359 1.18 -3.64 0.62
N LEU A 360 2.45 -3.79 0.27
CA LEU A 360 2.86 -4.40 -1.00
C LEU A 360 3.03 -5.92 -0.90
N ASP A 361 2.95 -6.49 0.31
CA ASP A 361 3.18 -7.92 0.62
C ASP A 361 4.53 -8.43 0.08
N ILE A 362 5.60 -7.64 0.28
CA ILE A 362 6.94 -7.90 -0.23
C ILE A 362 7.96 -7.83 0.92
N PRO A 363 8.95 -8.75 1.00
CA PRO A 363 10.08 -8.60 1.91
C PRO A 363 10.98 -7.42 1.52
N VAL A 364 11.40 -6.64 2.51
CA VAL A 364 12.30 -5.49 2.34
C VAL A 364 13.55 -5.72 3.17
N ILE A 365 14.71 -5.76 2.53
CA ILE A 365 16.01 -5.70 3.19
C ILE A 365 16.45 -4.25 3.26
N LEU A 366 16.64 -3.76 4.47
CA LEU A 366 17.14 -2.42 4.75
C LEU A 366 18.56 -2.53 5.31
N LEU A 367 19.51 -1.91 4.65
CA LEU A 367 20.88 -1.86 5.12
C LEU A 367 21.07 -0.66 6.06
N SER A 368 21.84 -0.88 7.13
CA SER A 368 22.16 0.16 8.12
C SER A 368 23.63 0.11 8.49
N GLN A 369 24.16 1.25 8.85
CA GLN A 369 25.49 1.34 9.42
C GLN A 369 25.39 1.27 10.95
N LEU A 370 26.26 0.46 11.59
CA LEU A 370 26.36 0.38 13.05
C LEU A 370 27.13 1.57 13.62
N SER A 371 26.84 1.93 14.86
CA SER A 371 27.65 2.85 15.67
C SER A 371 29.06 2.34 15.88
N ARG A 372 29.98 3.16 16.40
CA ARG A 372 31.36 2.75 16.73
C ARG A 372 31.47 1.90 18.00
N GLY A 373 30.37 1.68 18.71
CA GLY A 373 30.35 0.91 19.97
C GLY A 373 31.07 -0.44 19.93
N PRO A 374 30.87 -1.28 18.89
CA PRO A 374 31.54 -2.57 18.77
C PRO A 374 33.08 -2.48 18.72
N GLU A 375 33.63 -1.38 18.19
CA GLU A 375 35.10 -1.20 18.06
C GLU A 375 35.76 -0.94 19.40
N SER A 376 35.06 -0.32 20.35
CA SER A 376 35.56 0.05 21.66
C SER A 376 35.40 -1.05 22.72
N ARG A 377 34.64 -2.11 22.46
CA ARG A 377 34.40 -3.22 23.38
C ARG A 377 35.41 -4.36 23.21
N ASN A 378 35.63 -5.10 24.31
CA ASN A 378 36.44 -6.33 24.27
C ASN A 378 35.77 -7.39 23.38
N ASP A 379 34.45 -7.59 23.50
CA ASP A 379 33.67 -8.39 22.57
C ASP A 379 33.16 -7.49 21.46
N LYS A 380 33.72 -7.65 20.26
CA LYS A 380 33.40 -6.87 19.06
C LYS A 380 32.12 -7.32 18.35
N ARG A 381 31.39 -8.28 18.93
CA ARG A 381 30.11 -8.73 18.36
C ARG A 381 29.09 -7.62 18.45
N PRO A 382 28.36 -7.31 17.35
CA PRO A 382 27.30 -6.33 17.35
C PRO A 382 26.16 -6.71 18.28
N MET A 383 25.59 -5.71 18.93
CA MET A 383 24.38 -5.81 19.78
C MET A 383 23.28 -4.90 19.24
N LEU A 384 22.04 -5.13 19.62
CA LEU A 384 20.91 -4.31 19.21
C LEU A 384 21.05 -2.83 19.61
N SER A 385 21.74 -2.55 20.71
CA SER A 385 22.04 -1.17 21.13
C SER A 385 22.91 -0.41 20.13
N ASP A 386 23.72 -1.11 19.33
CA ASP A 386 24.62 -0.49 18.35
C ASP A 386 23.87 0.08 17.14
N LEU A 387 22.57 -0.25 17.00
CA LEU A 387 21.67 0.31 16.00
C LEU A 387 21.12 1.68 16.41
N ARG A 388 21.13 2.03 17.71
CA ARG A 388 20.46 3.23 18.24
C ARG A 388 21.19 4.54 17.91
N GLU A 389 22.47 4.50 17.65
CA GLU A 389 23.30 5.69 17.41
C GLU A 389 23.96 5.71 16.03
N SER A 390 23.39 5.00 15.07
CA SER A 390 23.95 4.91 13.72
C SER A 390 23.78 6.19 12.89
N GLY A 391 23.56 7.33 13.49
CA GLY A 391 23.17 8.60 12.83
C GLY A 391 24.11 9.77 13.03
N SER A 392 25.31 9.60 13.58
CA SER A 392 26.30 10.69 13.66
C SER A 392 27.50 10.39 12.78
#